data_4e32a5be642bd12cd9567e31af8c06ae
#
_entry.id   4e32a5be642bd12cd9567e31af8c06ae
#
_cell.length_a   1.000
_cell.length_b   1.000
_cell.length_c   1.000
_cell.angle_alpha   90.00
_cell.angle_beta   90.00
_cell.angle_gamma   90.00
#
_symmetry.space_group_name_H-M   'P 1'
#
loop_
_entity.id
_entity.type
_entity.pdbx_description
1 polymer ?
#
loop_
_entity_poly.entity_id
_entity_poly.type
_entity_poly.pdbx_seq_one_letter_code
_entity_poly.pdbx_strand_id
1 'polypeptide(L)'
;MLYHPRRHWTLASFAPRPGSQHARALGIRFVEQERPTPVTLVLAGSPGSGKTHLLHALSQHARRNFCIDSIACLSATQWAQEVAAGLHFADIACVLQRFASHDLLALDDADRLWGMPQAQQAFADLMRERHAQGLRTLLTATLYPASPHNPRPVCELLAQQTAVRLH
;
A
#
# COMPACT_ATOMS: atom_id res chain seq x y z
N MET A 1 8.14 5.45 -15.60
CA MET A 1 8.92 4.62 -14.66
C MET A 1 8.08 3.39 -14.30
N LEU A 2 8.64 2.18 -14.34
CA LEU A 2 7.87 0.96 -14.04
C LEU A 2 7.99 0.65 -12.55
N TYR A 3 6.88 0.74 -11.82
CA TYR A 3 6.79 0.49 -10.39
C TYR A 3 6.57 -1.00 -10.12
N HIS A 4 7.64 -1.79 -10.23
CA HIS A 4 7.56 -3.24 -9.99
C HIS A 4 7.99 -3.63 -8.58
N PRO A 5 7.43 -4.75 -8.02
CA PRO A 5 7.92 -5.30 -6.77
C PRO A 5 9.38 -5.75 -6.88
N ARG A 6 10.15 -5.58 -5.81
CA ARG A 6 11.58 -5.97 -5.77
C ARG A 6 11.75 -7.49 -5.88
N ARG A 7 12.51 -7.94 -6.88
CA ARG A 7 12.60 -9.36 -7.27
C ARG A 7 13.11 -10.32 -6.19
N HIS A 8 13.99 -9.86 -5.29
CA HIS A 8 14.59 -10.72 -4.24
C HIS A 8 13.75 -10.76 -2.96
N TRP A 9 12.73 -9.93 -2.84
CA TRP A 9 11.85 -9.90 -1.68
C TRP A 9 10.66 -10.81 -1.93
N THR A 10 10.80 -12.06 -1.50
CA THR A 10 9.82 -13.12 -1.70
C THR A 10 9.27 -13.62 -0.36
N LEU A 11 8.17 -14.36 -0.38
CA LEU A 11 7.65 -15.01 0.82
C LEU A 11 8.62 -16.05 1.39
N ALA A 12 9.49 -16.64 0.55
CA ALA A 12 10.52 -17.58 0.98
C ALA A 12 11.70 -16.87 1.68
N SER A 13 12.05 -15.65 1.22
CA SER A 13 13.12 -14.86 1.85
C SER A 13 12.61 -14.04 3.07
N PHE A 14 11.31 -14.00 3.30
CA PHE A 14 10.73 -13.34 4.46
C PHE A 14 10.88 -14.23 5.71
N ALA A 15 11.79 -13.84 6.62
CA ALA A 15 11.94 -14.52 7.90
C ALA A 15 10.84 -14.05 8.87
N PRO A 16 9.79 -14.85 9.12
CA PRO A 16 8.69 -14.44 9.97
C PRO A 16 9.16 -14.41 11.43
N ARG A 17 8.93 -13.29 12.10
CA ARG A 17 9.01 -13.18 13.56
C ARG A 17 7.66 -13.61 14.16
N PRO A 18 7.57 -13.95 15.47
CA PRO A 18 6.32 -14.42 16.08
C PRO A 18 5.11 -13.52 15.77
N GLY A 19 5.25 -12.20 15.83
CA GLY A 19 4.17 -11.25 15.53
C GLY A 19 3.86 -11.04 14.06
N SER A 20 4.77 -11.40 13.13
CA SER A 20 4.56 -11.17 11.70
C SER A 20 3.95 -12.38 10.96
N GLN A 21 3.84 -13.54 11.61
CA GLN A 21 3.25 -14.74 11.00
C GLN A 21 1.78 -14.53 10.65
N HIS A 22 1.02 -13.92 11.56
CA HIS A 22 -0.39 -13.61 11.33
C HIS A 22 -0.58 -12.63 10.17
N ALA A 23 0.23 -11.55 10.14
CA ALA A 23 0.21 -10.58 9.05
C ALA A 23 0.56 -11.22 7.70
N ARG A 24 1.55 -12.14 7.69
CA ARG A 24 1.91 -12.91 6.49
C ARG A 24 0.74 -13.77 6.01
N ALA A 25 0.09 -14.52 6.89
CA ALA A 25 -1.05 -15.38 6.55
C ALA A 25 -2.24 -14.59 6.02
N LEU A 26 -2.60 -13.47 6.67
CA LEU A 26 -3.67 -12.60 6.19
C LEU A 26 -3.33 -11.93 4.87
N GLY A 27 -2.08 -11.49 4.69
CA GLY A 27 -1.62 -10.91 3.43
C GLY A 27 -1.70 -11.90 2.26
N ILE A 28 -1.32 -13.16 2.48
CA ILE A 28 -1.45 -14.22 1.49
C ILE A 28 -2.92 -14.41 1.12
N ARG A 29 -3.81 -14.60 2.10
CA ARG A 29 -5.25 -14.72 1.84
C ARG A 29 -5.81 -13.51 1.06
N PHE A 30 -5.39 -12.31 1.42
CA PHE A 30 -5.83 -11.08 0.76
C PHE A 30 -5.49 -11.06 -0.73
N VAL A 31 -4.29 -11.49 -1.11
CA VAL A 31 -3.88 -11.48 -2.52
C VAL A 31 -4.39 -12.70 -3.29
N GLU A 32 -4.72 -13.79 -2.62
CA GLU A 32 -5.23 -15.03 -3.21
C GLU A 32 -6.75 -15.03 -3.45
N GLN A 33 -7.50 -14.25 -2.68
CA GLN A 33 -8.95 -14.16 -2.85
C GLN A 33 -9.29 -13.48 -4.18
N GLU A 34 -10.20 -14.05 -4.94
CA GLU A 34 -10.67 -13.47 -6.20
C GLU A 34 -11.31 -12.08 -5.98
N ARG A 35 -12.11 -11.96 -4.92
CA ARG A 35 -12.75 -10.72 -4.49
C ARG A 35 -12.49 -10.49 -2.99
N PRO A 36 -11.37 -9.84 -2.64
CA PRO A 36 -11.06 -9.63 -1.24
C PRO A 36 -12.05 -8.66 -0.60
N THR A 37 -12.46 -9.00 0.61
CA THR A 37 -13.24 -8.11 1.47
C THR A 37 -12.56 -8.08 2.84
N PRO A 38 -12.04 -6.93 3.24
CA PRO A 38 -11.99 -5.63 2.54
C PRO A 38 -11.03 -5.60 1.34
N VAL A 39 -11.23 -4.65 0.43
CA VAL A 39 -10.36 -4.44 -0.75
C VAL A 39 -9.02 -3.76 -0.42
N THR A 40 -8.87 -3.25 0.78
CA THR A 40 -7.63 -2.62 1.27
C THR A 40 -7.11 -3.33 2.51
N LEU A 41 -5.84 -3.69 2.48
CA LEU A 41 -5.09 -4.25 3.60
C LEU A 41 -3.95 -3.33 4.01
N VAL A 42 -3.86 -3.02 5.30
CA VAL A 42 -2.79 -2.19 5.87
C VAL A 42 -1.88 -3.04 6.74
N LEU A 43 -0.61 -3.11 6.39
CA LEU A 43 0.46 -3.72 7.18
C LEU A 43 1.08 -2.64 8.08
N ALA A 44 0.71 -2.63 9.35
CA ALA A 44 1.16 -1.63 10.32
C ALA A 44 2.13 -2.23 11.33
N GLY A 45 3.15 -1.48 11.75
CA GLY A 45 4.12 -1.95 12.74
C GLY A 45 5.29 -0.99 12.95
N SER A 46 6.15 -1.31 13.90
CA SER A 46 7.35 -0.52 14.23
C SER A 46 8.36 -0.48 13.06
N PRO A 47 9.29 0.48 13.05
CA PRO A 47 10.41 0.46 12.11
C PRO A 47 11.17 -0.88 12.19
N GLY A 48 11.60 -1.41 11.04
CA GLY A 48 12.35 -2.68 10.98
C GLY A 48 11.53 -3.96 11.17
N SER A 49 10.19 -3.89 11.35
CA SER A 49 9.33 -5.08 11.51
C SER A 49 9.12 -5.90 10.22
N GLY A 50 9.67 -5.46 9.09
CA GLY A 50 9.59 -6.21 7.81
C GLY A 50 8.41 -5.85 6.92
N LYS A 51 7.65 -4.77 7.19
CA LYS A 51 6.49 -4.33 6.41
C LYS A 51 6.78 -4.20 4.91
N THR A 52 7.82 -3.45 4.58
CA THR A 52 8.25 -3.24 3.19
C THR A 52 8.61 -4.56 2.50
N HIS A 53 9.33 -5.45 3.19
CA HIS A 53 9.64 -6.78 2.65
C HIS A 53 8.34 -7.57 2.38
N LEU A 54 7.44 -7.62 3.34
CA LEU A 54 6.17 -8.35 3.22
C LEU A 54 5.30 -7.77 2.11
N LEU A 55 5.20 -6.45 1.97
CA LEU A 55 4.48 -5.79 0.88
C LEU A 55 4.99 -6.26 -0.48
N HIS A 56 6.29 -6.20 -0.71
CA HIS A 56 6.89 -6.64 -1.97
C HIS A 56 6.76 -8.15 -2.19
N ALA A 57 6.90 -8.95 -1.13
CA ALA A 57 6.76 -10.40 -1.19
C ALA A 57 5.34 -10.83 -1.57
N LEU A 58 4.32 -10.18 -1.01
CA LEU A 58 2.91 -10.41 -1.34
C LEU A 58 2.60 -9.98 -2.77
N SER A 59 3.13 -8.83 -3.21
CA SER A 59 2.96 -8.35 -4.59
C SER A 59 3.61 -9.30 -5.61
N GLN A 60 4.79 -9.86 -5.28
CA GLN A 60 5.44 -10.89 -6.09
C GLN A 60 4.64 -12.19 -6.14
N HIS A 61 4.09 -12.60 -4.99
CA HIS A 61 3.28 -13.80 -4.88
C HIS A 61 1.99 -13.68 -5.72
N ALA A 62 1.31 -12.54 -5.63
CA ALA A 62 0.14 -12.24 -6.44
C ALA A 62 0.43 -12.37 -7.95
N ARG A 63 1.53 -11.77 -8.42
CA ARG A 63 1.92 -11.80 -9.81
C ARG A 63 2.25 -13.19 -10.33
N ARG A 64 2.90 -14.03 -9.52
CA ARG A 64 3.35 -15.35 -9.97
C ARG A 64 2.26 -16.41 -9.98
N ASN A 65 1.32 -16.35 -9.05
CA ASN A 65 0.41 -17.45 -8.78
C ASN A 65 -1.03 -17.16 -9.19
N PHE A 66 -1.41 -15.89 -9.37
CA PHE A 66 -2.82 -15.52 -9.58
C PHE A 66 -3.06 -14.68 -10.84
N CYS A 67 -2.10 -14.64 -11.76
CA CYS A 67 -2.20 -13.88 -13.02
C CYS A 67 -2.61 -12.41 -12.80
N ILE A 68 -2.20 -11.83 -11.66
CA ILE A 68 -2.36 -10.40 -11.41
C ILE A 68 -1.20 -9.72 -12.12
N ASP A 69 -1.40 -9.35 -13.37
CA ASP A 69 -0.33 -8.82 -14.22
C ASP A 69 -0.11 -7.33 -14.00
N SER A 70 -1.17 -6.60 -13.69
CA SER A 70 -1.14 -5.16 -13.50
C SER A 70 -0.91 -4.79 -12.03
N ILE A 71 0.36 -4.70 -11.63
CA ILE A 71 0.76 -4.37 -10.27
C ILE A 71 1.63 -3.11 -10.26
N ALA A 72 1.26 -2.12 -9.46
CA ALA A 72 2.09 -0.98 -9.13
C ALA A 72 2.57 -1.07 -7.68
N CYS A 73 3.91 -1.06 -7.48
CA CYS A 73 4.54 -0.98 -6.15
C CYS A 73 5.36 0.30 -6.09
N LEU A 74 4.99 1.24 -5.23
CA LEU A 74 5.69 2.51 -5.07
C LEU A 74 5.73 2.93 -3.59
N SER A 75 6.68 3.80 -3.26
CA SER A 75 6.71 4.44 -1.94
C SER A 75 5.86 5.70 -1.92
N ALA A 76 5.50 6.17 -0.72
CA ALA A 76 4.82 7.45 -0.54
C ALA A 76 5.58 8.63 -1.19
N THR A 77 6.92 8.60 -1.12
CA THR A 77 7.76 9.63 -1.78
C THR A 77 7.62 9.58 -3.30
N GLN A 78 7.63 8.39 -3.89
CA GLN A 78 7.42 8.23 -5.34
C GLN A 78 6.02 8.66 -5.76
N TRP A 79 5.00 8.34 -4.96
CA TRP A 79 3.64 8.82 -5.18
C TRP A 79 3.58 10.35 -5.18
N ALA A 80 4.17 11.00 -4.16
CA ALA A 80 4.20 12.47 -4.08
C ALA A 80 4.91 13.10 -5.29
N GLN A 81 5.98 12.49 -5.81
CA GLN A 81 6.66 12.93 -7.03
C GLN A 81 5.77 12.82 -8.27
N GLU A 82 5.02 11.72 -8.43
CA GLU A 82 4.06 11.55 -9.53
C GLU A 82 2.94 12.60 -9.47
N VAL A 83 2.41 12.85 -8.27
CA VAL A 83 1.38 13.89 -8.07
C VAL A 83 1.93 15.28 -8.40
N ALA A 84 3.13 15.61 -7.91
CA ALA A 84 3.77 16.89 -8.19
C ALA A 84 4.00 17.09 -9.70
N ALA A 85 4.46 16.05 -10.40
CA ALA A 85 4.62 16.08 -11.84
C ALA A 85 3.28 16.25 -12.57
N GLY A 86 2.24 15.52 -12.18
CA GLY A 86 0.90 15.65 -12.73
C GLY A 86 0.33 17.05 -12.56
N LEU A 87 0.51 17.66 -11.39
CA LEU A 87 0.08 19.03 -11.14
C LEU A 87 0.89 20.05 -11.95
N HIS A 88 2.19 19.85 -12.08
CA HIS A 88 3.05 20.74 -12.87
C HIS A 88 2.66 20.77 -14.34
N PHE A 89 2.30 19.63 -14.92
CA PHE A 89 1.91 19.50 -16.32
C PHE A 89 0.38 19.59 -16.53
N ALA A 90 -0.38 19.97 -15.51
CA ALA A 90 -1.85 20.02 -15.52
C ALA A 90 -2.52 18.70 -15.95
N ASP A 91 -1.90 17.56 -15.63
CA ASP A 91 -2.32 16.21 -16.05
C ASP A 91 -2.50 15.25 -14.85
N ILE A 92 -2.97 15.76 -13.73
CA ILE A 92 -3.20 14.95 -12.52
C ILE A 92 -4.24 13.84 -12.78
N ALA A 93 -5.22 14.07 -13.65
CA ALA A 93 -6.23 13.08 -13.98
C ALA A 93 -5.61 11.82 -14.63
N CYS A 94 -4.65 11.98 -15.53
CA CYS A 94 -3.91 10.88 -16.13
C CYS A 94 -3.09 10.10 -15.10
N VAL A 95 -2.47 10.80 -14.14
CA VAL A 95 -1.75 10.15 -13.02
C VAL A 95 -2.72 9.29 -12.21
N LEU A 96 -3.86 9.83 -11.79
CA LEU A 96 -4.86 9.10 -11.02
C LEU A 96 -5.39 7.90 -11.80
N GLN A 97 -5.79 8.07 -13.05
CA GLN A 97 -6.32 7.02 -13.89
C GLN A 97 -5.31 5.86 -14.09
N ARG A 98 -4.03 6.19 -14.30
CA ARG A 98 -2.96 5.19 -14.45
C ARG A 98 -2.86 4.29 -13.21
N PHE A 99 -2.92 4.86 -12.01
CA PHE A 99 -2.84 4.06 -10.77
C PHE A 99 -4.19 3.44 -10.37
N ALA A 100 -5.30 4.03 -10.79
CA ALA A 100 -6.63 3.46 -10.59
C ALA A 100 -6.84 2.15 -11.36
N SER A 101 -6.21 1.99 -12.52
CA SER A 101 -6.41 0.84 -13.41
C SER A 101 -5.62 -0.43 -13.03
N HIS A 102 -4.69 -0.37 -12.06
CA HIS A 102 -3.92 -1.55 -11.66
C HIS A 102 -4.75 -2.51 -10.80
N ASP A 103 -4.64 -3.82 -11.04
CA ASP A 103 -5.31 -4.85 -10.25
C ASP A 103 -4.87 -4.83 -8.78
N LEU A 104 -3.58 -4.58 -8.56
CA LEU A 104 -3.01 -4.40 -7.23
C LEU A 104 -2.16 -3.13 -7.16
N LEU A 105 -2.53 -2.23 -6.27
CA LEU A 105 -1.71 -1.08 -5.87
C LEU A 105 -1.07 -1.37 -4.52
N ALA A 106 0.26 -1.29 -4.45
CA ALA A 106 1.03 -1.44 -3.22
C ALA A 106 1.77 -0.12 -2.92
N LEU A 107 1.41 0.55 -1.83
CA LEU A 107 2.05 1.79 -1.38
C LEU A 107 2.81 1.56 -0.08
N ASP A 108 4.13 1.75 -0.14
CA ASP A 108 5.01 1.63 1.02
C ASP A 108 5.13 2.96 1.76
N ASP A 109 5.20 2.88 3.10
CA ASP A 109 5.32 4.02 4.01
C ASP A 109 4.21 5.08 3.81
N ALA A 110 2.94 4.67 3.72
CA ALA A 110 1.79 5.56 3.49
C ALA A 110 1.67 6.68 4.55
N ASP A 111 2.16 6.45 5.77
CA ASP A 111 2.24 7.44 6.83
C ASP A 111 3.12 8.66 6.47
N ARG A 112 4.08 8.51 5.55
CA ARG A 112 4.93 9.61 5.07
C ARG A 112 4.22 10.60 4.15
N LEU A 113 3.00 10.31 3.72
CA LEU A 113 2.15 11.31 3.04
C LEU A 113 1.73 12.44 3.97
N TRP A 114 1.88 12.23 5.29
CA TRP A 114 1.61 13.27 6.29
C TRP A 114 2.43 14.53 6.02
N GLY A 115 1.76 15.68 6.04
CA GLY A 115 2.41 16.96 5.71
C GLY A 115 2.56 17.26 4.22
N MET A 116 2.05 16.40 3.33
CA MET A 116 2.03 16.59 1.87
C MET A 116 0.58 16.71 1.36
N PRO A 117 -0.12 17.85 1.56
CA PRO A 117 -1.57 17.94 1.39
C PRO A 117 -2.06 17.58 -0.02
N GLN A 118 -1.33 17.96 -1.06
CA GLN A 118 -1.68 17.63 -2.43
C GLN A 118 -1.57 16.11 -2.70
N ALA A 119 -0.49 15.47 -2.24
CA ALA A 119 -0.31 14.03 -2.38
C ALA A 119 -1.32 13.23 -1.54
N GLN A 120 -1.69 13.73 -0.36
CA GLN A 120 -2.72 13.16 0.49
C GLN A 120 -4.09 13.22 -0.18
N GLN A 121 -4.48 14.38 -0.71
CA GLN A 121 -5.77 14.53 -1.38
C GLN A 121 -5.86 13.64 -2.61
N ALA A 122 -4.84 13.66 -3.47
CA ALA A 122 -4.78 12.83 -4.65
C ALA A 122 -4.83 11.31 -4.29
N PHE A 123 -4.18 10.92 -3.18
CA PHE A 123 -4.25 9.53 -2.70
C PHE A 123 -5.64 9.17 -2.18
N ALA A 124 -6.31 10.06 -1.46
CA ALA A 124 -7.67 9.84 -0.99
C ALA A 124 -8.67 9.69 -2.16
N ASP A 125 -8.50 10.48 -3.22
CA ASP A 125 -9.31 10.39 -4.43
C ASP A 125 -9.07 9.06 -5.14
N LEU A 126 -7.82 8.66 -5.32
CA LEU A 126 -7.44 7.37 -5.88
C LEU A 126 -8.03 6.20 -5.08
N MET A 127 -7.96 6.25 -3.74
CA MET A 127 -8.48 5.19 -2.88
C MET A 127 -10.00 5.05 -3.00
N ARG A 128 -10.74 6.17 -3.08
CA ARG A 128 -12.20 6.16 -3.28
C ARG A 128 -12.57 5.49 -4.60
N GLU A 129 -11.86 5.81 -5.68
CA GLU A 129 -12.08 5.22 -6.99
C GLU A 129 -11.79 3.72 -6.99
N ARG A 130 -10.63 3.30 -6.48
CA ARG A 130 -10.26 1.88 -6.40
C ARG A 130 -11.21 1.08 -5.53
N HIS A 131 -11.68 1.66 -4.43
CA HIS A 131 -12.66 1.02 -3.55
C HIS A 131 -14.00 0.79 -4.29
N ALA A 132 -14.48 1.80 -5.03
CA ALA A 132 -15.68 1.69 -5.83
C ALA A 132 -15.59 0.60 -6.91
N GLN A 133 -14.40 0.38 -7.46
CA GLN A 133 -14.11 -0.65 -8.46
C GLN A 133 -13.78 -2.04 -7.85
N GLY A 134 -13.69 -2.14 -6.53
CA GLY A 134 -13.33 -3.39 -5.85
C GLY A 134 -11.87 -3.82 -6.06
N LEU A 135 -10.97 -2.89 -6.42
CA LEU A 135 -9.57 -3.15 -6.74
C LEU A 135 -8.70 -3.21 -5.48
N ARG A 136 -7.79 -4.19 -5.44
CA ARG A 136 -6.92 -4.44 -4.29
C ARG A 136 -5.93 -3.33 -4.04
N THR A 137 -5.84 -2.91 -2.76
CA THR A 137 -4.81 -1.97 -2.31
C THR A 137 -4.10 -2.51 -1.07
N LEU A 138 -2.77 -2.56 -1.13
CA LEU A 138 -1.91 -3.00 -0.04
C LEU A 138 -1.07 -1.83 0.42
N LEU A 139 -1.14 -1.50 1.70
CA LEU A 139 -0.44 -0.36 2.28
C LEU A 139 0.49 -0.81 3.39
N THR A 140 1.62 -0.10 3.58
CA THR A 140 2.36 -0.17 4.83
C THR A 140 2.29 1.16 5.57
N ALA A 141 2.30 1.10 6.89
CA ALA A 141 2.38 2.27 7.75
C ALA A 141 3.23 1.99 8.99
N THR A 142 4.00 2.98 9.42
CA THR A 142 4.76 2.89 10.66
C THR A 142 3.89 3.36 11.81
N LEU A 143 3.75 2.49 12.82
CA LEU A 143 3.10 2.87 14.07
C LEU A 143 4.13 3.55 14.96
N TYR A 144 3.98 4.83 15.15
CA TYR A 144 4.69 5.56 16.20
C TYR A 144 3.90 5.48 17.50
N PRO A 145 4.57 5.42 18.67
CA PRO A 145 3.89 5.62 19.95
C PRO A 145 3.06 6.90 19.88
N ALA A 146 1.85 6.87 20.42
CA ALA A 146 0.95 8.00 20.36
C ALA A 146 1.64 9.26 20.94
N SER A 147 1.95 10.22 20.07
CA SER A 147 2.39 11.55 20.48
C SER A 147 1.17 12.46 20.50
N PRO A 148 0.94 13.25 21.57
CA PRO A 148 -0.17 14.20 21.62
C PRO A 148 -0.11 15.27 20.53
N HIS A 149 1.01 15.40 19.80
CA HIS A 149 1.23 16.39 18.75
C HIS A 149 1.15 15.80 17.33
N ASN A 150 0.74 14.55 17.17
CA ASN A 150 0.61 13.92 15.86
C ASN A 150 -0.88 13.71 15.52
N PRO A 151 -1.53 14.70 14.91
CA PRO A 151 -2.91 14.56 14.47
C PRO A 151 -3.02 13.52 13.34
N ARG A 152 -4.06 12.71 13.38
CA ARG A 152 -4.25 11.43 12.73
C ARG A 152 -5.07 11.41 11.41
N PRO A 153 -4.83 12.19 10.34
CA PRO A 153 -5.71 12.10 9.18
C PRO A 153 -5.44 10.87 8.29
N VAL A 154 -4.17 10.44 8.15
CA VAL A 154 -3.89 9.19 7.41
C VAL A 154 -4.37 7.99 8.23
N CYS A 155 -4.30 8.05 9.57
CA CYS A 155 -4.84 7.02 10.43
C CYS A 155 -6.36 6.92 10.38
N GLU A 156 -7.10 8.00 10.13
CA GLU A 156 -8.56 7.95 9.99
C GLU A 156 -8.98 7.34 8.65
N LEU A 157 -8.29 7.68 7.54
CA LEU A 157 -8.46 6.98 6.26
C LEU A 157 -8.07 5.49 6.36
N LEU A 158 -7.07 5.17 7.18
CA LEU A 158 -6.61 3.81 7.42
C LEU A 158 -7.43 3.09 8.50
N ALA A 159 -8.05 3.79 9.45
CA ALA A 159 -8.85 3.21 10.54
C ALA A 159 -10.17 2.57 10.05
N GLN A 160 -10.66 2.99 8.90
CA GLN A 160 -11.80 2.36 8.22
C GLN A 160 -11.40 1.11 7.42
N GLN A 161 -10.12 0.79 7.38
CA GLN A 161 -9.54 -0.33 6.63
C GLN A 161 -9.06 -1.42 7.60
N THR A 162 -9.01 -2.66 7.15
CA THR A 162 -8.48 -3.75 7.98
C THR A 162 -6.97 -3.59 8.17
N ALA A 163 -6.57 -3.12 9.33
CA ALA A 163 -5.15 -2.97 9.69
C ALA A 163 -4.65 -4.22 10.42
N VAL A 164 -3.56 -4.80 9.92
CA VAL A 164 -2.86 -5.92 10.53
C VAL A 164 -1.54 -5.44 11.12
N ARG A 165 -1.32 -5.68 12.41
CA ARG A 165 -0.10 -5.27 13.10
C ARG A 165 1.01 -6.30 12.94
N LEU A 166 2.19 -5.83 12.56
CA LEU A 166 3.46 -6.57 12.65
C LEU A 166 4.18 -6.13 13.92
N HIS A 167 4.46 -7.07 14.79
CA HIS A 167 5.23 -6.87 16.02
C HIS A 167 6.67 -7.35 15.85
#